data_a4d471cd43d325f042b042178dc0c15b
#
_entry.id   a4d471cd43d325f042b042178dc0c15b
#
_cell.length_a   1.000
_cell.length_b   1.000
_cell.length_c   1.000
_cell.angle_alpha   90.00
_cell.angle_beta   90.00
_cell.angle_gamma   90.00
#
_symmetry.space_group_name_H-M   'P 1'
#
loop_
_entity.id
_entity.type
_entity.pdbx_description
1 polymer ?
#
loop_
_entity_poly.entity_id
_entity_poly.type
_entity_poly.pdbx_seq_one_letter_code
_entity_poly.pdbx_strand_id
1 'polypeptide(L)'
;RFFFPFLRTWFLGLGAAAAVTWIFWSVPGDWVVARLIPEGDPDLAHSETVVRWVENGREILYVLALLKLEIVLDLARASLVDGGRSSAVLAFIRGSAFWFRGSLRVFRFIFAGFALEIVWVAGLLAAVDQLGADLLWVAFLLPLGRIALRGARHAGLATLYAQTCRVRAESHKP
;
A
#
# COMPACT_ATOMS: atom_id res chain seq x y z
N ARG A 1 -11.80 -21.80 -8.93
CA ARG A 1 -10.65 -21.72 -9.84
C ARG A 1 -9.59 -20.70 -9.40
N PHE A 2 -9.97 -19.54 -8.82
CA PHE A 2 -9.04 -18.48 -8.41
C PHE A 2 -8.62 -18.52 -6.94
N PHE A 3 -9.25 -19.35 -6.10
CA PHE A 3 -9.00 -19.38 -4.65
C PHE A 3 -7.53 -19.61 -4.29
N PHE A 4 -6.90 -20.66 -4.84
CA PHE A 4 -5.50 -20.98 -4.54
C PHE A 4 -4.49 -19.91 -5.03
N PRO A 5 -4.60 -19.34 -6.24
CA PRO A 5 -3.76 -18.22 -6.64
C PRO A 5 -3.89 -16.99 -5.74
N PHE A 6 -5.11 -16.65 -5.31
CA PHE A 6 -5.34 -15.54 -4.37
C PHE A 6 -4.72 -15.83 -2.99
N LEU A 7 -4.89 -17.04 -2.47
CA LEU A 7 -4.31 -17.46 -1.20
C LEU A 7 -2.77 -17.39 -1.24
N ARG A 8 -2.14 -17.86 -2.31
CA ARG A 8 -0.69 -17.74 -2.51
C ARG A 8 -0.23 -16.28 -2.59
N THR A 9 -0.97 -15.43 -3.27
CA THR A 9 -0.66 -13.99 -3.32
C THR A 9 -0.76 -13.35 -1.93
N TRP A 10 -1.71 -13.80 -1.10
CA TRP A 10 -1.86 -13.34 0.26
C TRP A 10 -0.66 -13.75 1.13
N PHE A 11 -0.19 -15.00 1.05
CA PHE A 11 1.03 -15.46 1.75
C PHE A 11 2.28 -14.73 1.28
N LEU A 12 2.43 -14.48 -0.03
CA LEU A 12 3.52 -13.65 -0.55
C LEU A 12 3.47 -12.23 0.02
N GLY A 13 2.26 -11.67 0.13
CA GLY A 13 2.05 -10.35 0.75
C GLY A 13 2.47 -10.32 2.20
N LEU A 14 2.08 -11.34 2.99
CA LEU A 14 2.49 -11.46 4.39
C LEU A 14 4.02 -11.59 4.53
N GLY A 15 4.64 -12.45 3.73
CA GLY A 15 6.10 -12.61 3.72
C GLY A 15 6.82 -11.31 3.35
N ALA A 16 6.33 -10.60 2.35
CA ALA A 16 6.89 -9.32 1.94
C ALA A 16 6.67 -8.23 3.02
N ALA A 17 5.51 -8.19 3.66
CA ALA A 17 5.24 -7.27 4.77
C ALA A 17 6.14 -7.56 5.97
N ALA A 18 6.32 -8.83 6.32
CA ALA A 18 7.25 -9.26 7.38
C ALA A 18 8.70 -8.85 7.05
N ALA A 19 9.13 -9.03 5.79
CA ALA A 19 10.45 -8.60 5.34
C ALA A 19 10.63 -7.07 5.43
N VAL A 20 9.63 -6.30 5.01
CA VAL A 20 9.64 -4.82 5.14
C VAL A 20 9.72 -4.44 6.63
N THR A 21 8.90 -5.03 7.48
CA THR A 21 8.92 -4.77 8.92
C THR A 21 10.29 -5.10 9.51
N TRP A 22 10.85 -6.25 9.15
CA TRP A 22 12.17 -6.65 9.61
C TRP A 22 13.26 -5.67 9.16
N ILE A 23 13.25 -5.19 7.90
CA ILE A 23 14.22 -4.22 7.39
C ILE A 23 14.17 -2.91 8.18
N PHE A 24 12.98 -2.43 8.50
CA PHE A 24 12.81 -1.14 9.18
C PHE A 24 13.03 -1.19 10.69
N TRP A 25 12.70 -2.33 11.34
CA TRP A 25 12.64 -2.46 12.81
C TRP A 25 13.63 -3.47 13.38
N SER A 26 14.65 -3.87 12.61
CA SER A 26 15.74 -4.71 13.09
C SER A 26 17.10 -4.13 12.72
N VAL A 27 18.15 -4.94 12.84
CA VAL A 27 19.54 -4.53 12.64
C VAL A 27 19.78 -3.60 11.44
N PRO A 28 19.23 -3.83 10.22
CA PRO A 28 19.44 -2.90 9.11
C PRO A 28 18.86 -1.50 9.36
N GLY A 29 17.64 -1.42 9.92
CA GLY A 29 16.99 -0.15 10.22
C GLY A 29 17.72 0.61 11.32
N ASP A 30 18.10 -0.08 12.39
CA ASP A 30 18.83 0.51 13.51
C ASP A 30 20.22 0.99 13.08
N TRP A 31 20.89 0.24 12.20
CA TRP A 31 22.18 0.67 11.63
C TRP A 31 22.06 1.96 10.82
N VAL A 32 21.00 2.13 10.03
CA VAL A 32 20.75 3.37 9.26
C VAL A 32 20.46 4.52 10.22
N VAL A 33 19.64 4.30 11.25
CA VAL A 33 19.32 5.32 12.26
C VAL A 33 20.59 5.74 13.01
N ALA A 34 21.41 4.79 13.44
CA ALA A 34 22.67 5.08 14.12
C ALA A 34 23.67 5.87 13.24
N ARG A 35 23.61 5.70 11.91
CA ARG A 35 24.44 6.50 10.99
C ARG A 35 23.94 7.93 10.78
N LEU A 36 22.63 8.15 10.93
CA LEU A 36 21.99 9.45 10.74
C LEU A 36 22.00 10.31 12.01
N ILE A 37 22.16 9.68 13.18
CA ILE A 37 22.25 10.36 14.46
C ILE A 37 23.74 10.58 14.75
N PRO A 38 24.24 11.83 14.77
CA PRO A 38 25.62 12.10 15.10
C PRO A 38 25.90 11.74 16.56
N GLU A 39 26.83 10.81 16.78
CA GLU A 39 27.35 10.47 18.11
C GLU A 39 28.21 11.64 18.61
N GLY A 40 27.84 12.24 19.76
CA GLY A 40 28.73 13.13 20.50
C GLY A 40 28.50 14.64 20.37
N ASP A 41 27.34 15.11 19.96
CA ASP A 41 27.04 16.53 19.99
C ASP A 41 26.68 16.97 21.43
N PRO A 42 27.43 17.94 22.04
CA PRO A 42 27.19 18.39 23.41
C PRO A 42 25.89 19.18 23.60
N ASP A 43 25.19 19.57 22.54
CA ASP A 43 23.90 20.25 22.57
C ASP A 43 22.74 19.24 22.58
N LEU A 44 22.43 18.73 23.78
CA LEU A 44 21.35 17.74 24.02
C LEU A 44 20.00 18.12 23.40
N ALA A 45 19.65 19.40 23.37
CA ALA A 45 18.38 19.88 22.79
C ALA A 45 18.36 19.72 21.25
N HIS A 46 19.50 19.89 20.58
CA HIS A 46 19.64 19.67 19.13
C HIS A 46 19.61 18.18 18.79
N SER A 47 20.22 17.36 19.63
CA SER A 47 20.26 15.91 19.43
C SER A 47 18.88 15.26 19.56
N GLU A 48 18.06 15.66 20.55
CA GLU A 48 16.69 15.14 20.70
C GLU A 48 15.78 15.49 19.50
N THR A 49 15.91 16.68 18.96
CA THR A 49 15.14 17.10 17.77
C THR A 49 15.54 16.28 16.55
N VAL A 50 16.83 16.06 16.32
CA VAL A 50 17.34 15.26 15.20
C VAL A 50 16.92 13.81 15.35
N VAL A 51 17.05 13.21 16.54
CA VAL A 51 16.60 11.84 16.82
C VAL A 51 15.11 11.69 16.49
N ARG A 52 14.28 12.60 16.97
CA ARG A 52 12.84 12.59 16.71
C ARG A 52 12.50 12.71 15.22
N TRP A 53 13.22 13.55 14.47
CA TRP A 53 13.04 13.66 13.01
C TRP A 53 13.44 12.40 12.28
N VAL A 54 14.52 11.74 12.68
CA VAL A 54 14.98 10.47 12.08
C VAL A 54 13.99 9.35 12.37
N GLU A 55 13.50 9.25 13.61
CA GLU A 55 12.49 8.26 13.99
C GLU A 55 11.17 8.46 13.25
N ASN A 56 10.64 9.68 13.23
CA ASN A 56 9.43 10.00 12.46
C ASN A 56 9.63 9.73 10.96
N GLY A 57 10.80 10.03 10.42
CA GLY A 57 11.18 9.73 9.04
C GLY A 57 11.16 8.22 8.75
N ARG A 58 11.69 7.41 9.67
CA ARG A 58 11.65 5.95 9.62
C ARG A 58 10.21 5.43 9.58
N GLU A 59 9.35 5.93 10.47
CA GLU A 59 7.94 5.55 10.52
C GLU A 59 7.20 5.92 9.23
N ILE A 60 7.40 7.13 8.72
CA ILE A 60 6.79 7.58 7.47
C ILE A 60 7.23 6.68 6.30
N LEU A 61 8.52 6.39 6.19
CA LEU A 61 9.06 5.52 5.14
C LEU A 61 8.54 4.09 5.26
N TYR A 62 8.39 3.56 6.48
CA TYR A 62 7.80 2.27 6.75
C TYR A 62 6.35 2.20 6.27
N VAL A 63 5.53 3.19 6.64
CA VAL A 63 4.12 3.27 6.20
C VAL A 63 4.04 3.37 4.67
N LEU A 64 4.89 4.20 4.04
CA LEU A 64 4.95 4.31 2.58
C LEU A 64 5.37 3.00 1.90
N ALA A 65 6.29 2.24 2.50
CA ALA A 65 6.71 0.94 1.99
C ALA A 65 5.58 -0.10 2.06
N LEU A 66 4.83 -0.14 3.17
CA LEU A 66 3.66 -1.01 3.31
C LEU A 66 2.53 -0.62 2.34
N LEU A 67 2.29 0.68 2.17
CA LEU A 67 1.31 1.20 1.22
C LEU A 67 1.68 0.79 -0.22
N LYS A 68 2.94 0.93 -0.59
CA LYS A 68 3.45 0.50 -1.89
C LYS A 68 3.28 -1.00 -2.10
N LEU A 69 3.56 -1.79 -1.07
CA LEU A 69 3.37 -3.24 -1.11
C LEU A 69 1.90 -3.61 -1.33
N GLU A 70 0.96 -2.96 -0.64
CA GLU A 70 -0.48 -3.18 -0.82
C GLU A 70 -0.91 -2.89 -2.27
N ILE A 71 -0.42 -1.80 -2.87
CA ILE A 71 -0.69 -1.45 -4.26
C ILE A 71 -0.18 -2.53 -5.21
N VAL A 72 1.05 -3.01 -5.01
CA VAL A 72 1.63 -4.07 -5.84
C VAL A 72 0.83 -5.36 -5.73
N LEU A 73 0.35 -5.70 -4.54
CA LEU A 73 -0.51 -6.87 -4.32
C LEU A 73 -1.87 -6.73 -5.02
N ASP A 74 -2.46 -5.54 -5.01
CA ASP A 74 -3.72 -5.27 -5.69
C ASP A 74 -3.55 -5.40 -7.22
N LEU A 75 -2.46 -4.88 -7.78
CA LEU A 75 -2.11 -5.04 -9.19
C LEU A 75 -1.80 -6.51 -9.55
N ALA A 76 -1.14 -7.23 -8.66
CA ALA A 76 -0.90 -8.66 -8.83
C ALA A 76 -2.21 -9.45 -8.90
N ARG A 77 -3.17 -9.17 -8.01
CA ARG A 77 -4.50 -9.78 -8.02
C ARG A 77 -5.27 -9.44 -9.30
N ALA A 78 -5.24 -8.17 -9.74
CA ALA A 78 -5.85 -7.76 -11.00
C ALA A 78 -5.26 -8.54 -12.18
N SER A 79 -3.93 -8.71 -12.23
CA SER A 79 -3.24 -9.46 -13.28
C SER A 79 -3.57 -10.98 -13.30
N LEU A 80 -3.89 -11.56 -12.14
CA LEU A 80 -4.35 -12.96 -12.04
C LEU A 80 -5.73 -13.17 -12.66
N VAL A 81 -6.63 -12.19 -12.48
CA VAL A 81 -8.00 -12.24 -13.02
C VAL A 81 -7.97 -12.09 -14.54
N ASP A 82 -7.25 -11.09 -15.05
CA ASP A 82 -7.21 -10.78 -16.48
C ASP A 82 -6.39 -11.81 -17.28
N GLY A 83 -5.28 -12.28 -16.72
CA GLY A 83 -4.36 -13.18 -17.41
C GLY A 83 -4.74 -14.67 -17.38
N GLY A 84 -5.77 -15.10 -16.66
CA GLY A 84 -6.18 -16.52 -16.53
C GLY A 84 -5.07 -17.45 -16.00
N ARG A 85 -4.00 -16.92 -15.43
CA ARG A 85 -2.78 -17.63 -15.04
C ARG A 85 -2.78 -17.98 -13.56
N SER A 86 -2.14 -19.11 -13.22
CA SER A 86 -2.12 -19.66 -11.87
C SER A 86 -0.90 -19.25 -11.01
N SER A 87 0.11 -18.54 -11.60
CA SER A 87 1.35 -18.22 -10.89
C SER A 87 1.26 -16.88 -10.14
N ALA A 88 1.17 -16.94 -8.82
CA ALA A 88 1.16 -15.78 -7.95
C ALA A 88 2.47 -14.98 -7.99
N VAL A 89 3.62 -15.65 -8.11
CA VAL A 89 4.94 -15.00 -8.21
C VAL A 89 5.03 -14.16 -9.47
N LEU A 90 4.62 -14.71 -10.62
CA LEU A 90 4.64 -14.00 -11.89
C LEU A 90 3.67 -12.81 -11.87
N ALA A 91 2.51 -12.97 -11.21
CA ALA A 91 1.56 -11.89 -11.02
C ALA A 91 2.15 -10.75 -10.15
N PHE A 92 2.86 -11.11 -9.09
CA PHE A 92 3.55 -10.14 -8.23
C PHE A 92 4.65 -9.36 -8.99
N ILE A 93 5.49 -10.06 -9.76
CA ILE A 93 6.52 -9.43 -10.60
C ILE A 93 5.89 -8.48 -11.62
N ARG A 94 4.78 -8.88 -12.24
CA ARG A 94 4.05 -8.03 -13.20
C ARG A 94 3.39 -6.82 -12.53
N GLY A 95 2.79 -7.01 -11.37
CA GLY A 95 2.25 -5.92 -10.56
C GLY A 95 3.33 -4.91 -10.22
N SER A 96 4.51 -5.37 -9.79
CA SER A 96 5.67 -4.53 -9.52
C SER A 96 6.14 -3.81 -10.79
N ALA A 97 6.32 -4.54 -11.90
CA ALA A 97 6.74 -3.94 -13.18
C ALA A 97 5.72 -2.93 -13.72
N PHE A 98 4.43 -3.18 -13.53
CA PHE A 98 3.37 -2.26 -13.91
C PHE A 98 3.40 -0.99 -13.05
N TRP A 99 3.66 -1.11 -11.74
CA TRP A 99 3.86 0.03 -10.85
C TRP A 99 5.03 0.91 -11.30
N PHE A 100 6.20 0.31 -11.59
CA PHE A 100 7.38 1.06 -12.02
C PHE A 100 7.26 1.68 -13.41
N ARG A 101 6.46 1.06 -14.30
CA ARG A 101 6.18 1.54 -15.66
C ARG A 101 4.86 2.28 -15.77
N GLY A 102 4.09 2.28 -14.67
CA GLY A 102 2.73 2.76 -14.62
C GLY A 102 2.65 4.25 -14.95
N SER A 103 1.72 4.55 -15.82
CA SER A 103 1.41 5.92 -16.18
C SER A 103 0.93 6.69 -14.95
N LEU A 104 1.13 7.99 -14.98
CA LEU A 104 0.61 8.95 -13.98
C LEU A 104 -0.89 8.74 -13.67
N ARG A 105 -1.65 8.12 -14.60
CA ARG A 105 -3.07 7.76 -14.42
C ARG A 105 -3.28 6.71 -13.33
N VAL A 106 -2.44 5.66 -13.31
CA VAL A 106 -2.53 4.60 -12.28
C VAL A 106 -2.21 5.18 -10.91
N PHE A 107 -1.17 6.01 -10.85
CA PHE A 107 -0.79 6.69 -9.61
C PHE A 107 -1.92 7.59 -9.09
N ARG A 108 -2.50 8.43 -9.96
CA ARG A 108 -3.63 9.31 -9.58
C ARG A 108 -4.85 8.52 -9.11
N PHE A 109 -5.17 7.41 -9.77
CA PHE A 109 -6.30 6.56 -9.40
C PHE A 109 -6.09 5.92 -8.02
N ILE A 110 -4.90 5.41 -7.76
CA ILE A 110 -4.54 4.80 -6.47
C ILE A 110 -4.55 5.85 -5.37
N PHE A 111 -3.95 7.02 -5.63
CA PHE A 111 -3.92 8.12 -4.67
C PHE A 111 -5.33 8.63 -4.34
N ALA A 112 -6.20 8.74 -5.34
CA ALA A 112 -7.61 9.11 -5.13
C ALA A 112 -8.33 8.06 -4.25
N GLY A 113 -8.08 6.77 -4.46
CA GLY A 113 -8.63 5.70 -3.64
C GLY A 113 -8.20 5.80 -2.17
N PHE A 114 -6.93 6.08 -1.91
CA PHE A 114 -6.43 6.28 -0.54
C PHE A 114 -6.95 7.57 0.09
N ALA A 115 -7.02 8.66 -0.68
CA ALA A 115 -7.60 9.91 -0.19
C ALA A 115 -9.05 9.70 0.24
N LEU A 116 -9.81 8.93 -0.52
CA LEU A 116 -11.20 8.58 -0.19
C LEU A 116 -11.29 7.72 1.09
N GLU A 117 -10.38 6.75 1.28
CA GLU A 117 -10.29 5.97 2.53
C GLU A 117 -9.99 6.86 3.74
N ILE A 118 -9.05 7.80 3.60
CA ILE A 118 -8.72 8.76 4.67
C ILE A 118 -9.92 9.66 4.99
N VAL A 119 -10.59 10.20 3.98
CA VAL A 119 -11.79 11.02 4.15
C VAL A 119 -12.91 10.23 4.83
N TRP A 120 -13.09 8.97 4.46
CA TRP A 120 -14.07 8.08 5.09
C TRP A 120 -13.78 7.88 6.58
N VAL A 121 -12.54 7.55 6.93
CA VAL A 121 -12.12 7.35 8.33
C VAL A 121 -12.24 8.65 9.13
N ALA A 122 -11.75 9.76 8.57
CA ALA A 122 -11.84 11.08 9.22
C ALA A 122 -13.29 11.53 9.42
N GLY A 123 -14.15 11.29 8.42
CA GLY A 123 -15.58 11.59 8.49
C GLY A 123 -16.30 10.79 9.58
N LEU A 124 -15.97 9.49 9.72
CA LEU A 124 -16.52 8.67 10.79
C LEU A 124 -16.04 9.12 12.17
N LEU A 125 -14.76 9.45 12.32
CA LEU A 125 -14.22 9.95 13.59
C LEU A 125 -14.85 11.28 13.97
N ALA A 126 -15.02 12.19 13.01
CA ALA A 126 -15.70 13.46 13.24
C ALA A 126 -17.19 13.27 13.60
N ALA A 127 -17.86 12.29 12.99
CA ALA A 127 -19.25 11.96 13.33
C ALA A 127 -19.39 11.40 14.77
N VAL A 128 -18.41 10.62 15.24
CA VAL A 128 -18.37 10.16 16.63
C VAL A 128 -18.23 11.34 17.59
N ASP A 129 -17.30 12.25 17.28
CA ASP A 129 -17.00 13.40 18.14
C ASP A 129 -18.18 14.39 18.21
N GLN A 130 -18.81 14.68 17.06
CA GLN A 130 -19.88 15.70 16.99
C GLN A 130 -21.27 15.19 17.32
N LEU A 131 -21.59 13.95 16.97
CA LEU A 131 -22.95 13.37 17.10
C LEU A 131 -23.10 12.47 18.33
N GLY A 132 -22.02 12.24 19.09
CA GLY A 132 -22.05 11.27 20.21
C GLY A 132 -22.46 9.88 19.75
N ALA A 133 -22.16 9.53 18.50
CA ALA A 133 -22.55 8.25 17.93
C ALA A 133 -21.91 7.10 18.72
N ASP A 134 -22.71 6.08 19.04
CA ASP A 134 -22.22 4.90 19.75
C ASP A 134 -21.05 4.27 19.00
N LEU A 135 -20.00 3.94 19.72
CA LEU A 135 -18.78 3.30 19.20
C LEU A 135 -19.10 2.03 18.39
N LEU A 136 -20.22 1.38 18.68
CA LEU A 136 -20.73 0.22 17.95
C LEU A 136 -21.02 0.50 16.48
N TRP A 137 -21.61 1.65 16.14
CA TRP A 137 -21.88 2.00 14.75
C TRP A 137 -20.60 2.23 13.96
N VAL A 138 -19.61 2.82 14.59
CA VAL A 138 -18.28 3.02 13.96
C VAL A 138 -17.59 1.68 13.72
N ALA A 139 -17.66 0.76 14.68
CA ALA A 139 -17.11 -0.59 14.54
C ALA A 139 -17.72 -1.37 13.37
N PHE A 140 -18.99 -1.09 13.02
CA PHE A 140 -19.66 -1.69 11.85
C PHE A 140 -19.39 -0.94 10.54
N LEU A 141 -19.51 0.37 10.54
CA LEU A 141 -19.44 1.19 9.33
C LEU A 141 -18.00 1.30 8.79
N LEU A 142 -17.01 1.30 9.68
CA LEU A 142 -15.60 1.42 9.29
C LEU A 142 -15.12 0.26 8.42
N PRO A 143 -15.32 -1.02 8.79
CA PRO A 143 -14.94 -2.13 7.93
C PRO A 143 -15.79 -2.24 6.68
N LEU A 144 -17.11 -1.95 6.74
CA LEU A 144 -17.97 -1.97 5.56
C LEU A 144 -17.55 -0.95 4.51
N GLY A 145 -17.27 0.29 4.92
CA GLY A 145 -16.77 1.32 4.02
C GLY A 145 -15.41 0.95 3.43
N ARG A 146 -14.48 0.41 4.23
CA ARG A 146 -13.19 -0.08 3.74
C ARG A 146 -13.33 -1.20 2.72
N ILE A 147 -14.24 -2.16 2.96
CA ILE A 147 -14.50 -3.26 2.02
C ILE A 147 -15.05 -2.71 0.70
N ALA A 148 -16.03 -1.80 0.76
CA ALA A 148 -16.62 -1.17 -0.43
C ALA A 148 -15.58 -0.37 -1.24
N LEU A 149 -14.78 0.47 -0.57
CA LEU A 149 -13.74 1.27 -1.19
C LEU A 149 -12.62 0.40 -1.78
N ARG A 150 -12.21 -0.65 -1.09
CA ARG A 150 -11.26 -1.65 -1.63
C ARG A 150 -11.86 -2.36 -2.85
N GLY A 151 -13.10 -2.79 -2.79
CA GLY A 151 -13.78 -3.42 -3.93
C GLY A 151 -13.81 -2.51 -5.16
N ALA A 152 -14.18 -1.25 -4.98
CA ALA A 152 -14.20 -0.25 -6.04
C ALA A 152 -12.79 0.01 -6.62
N ARG A 153 -11.76 0.09 -5.75
CA ARG A 153 -10.35 0.23 -6.16
C ARG A 153 -9.88 -0.98 -6.96
N HIS A 154 -10.18 -2.20 -6.53
CA HIS A 154 -9.83 -3.41 -7.26
C HIS A 154 -10.50 -3.49 -8.64
N ALA A 155 -11.79 -3.17 -8.73
CA ALA A 155 -12.52 -3.14 -9.99
C ALA A 155 -11.95 -2.09 -10.96
N GLY A 156 -11.64 -0.89 -10.46
CA GLY A 156 -11.02 0.16 -11.26
C GLY A 156 -9.61 -0.18 -11.74
N LEU A 157 -8.78 -0.80 -10.89
CA LEU A 157 -7.44 -1.25 -11.26
C LEU A 157 -7.49 -2.37 -12.31
N ALA A 158 -8.44 -3.32 -12.20
CA ALA A 158 -8.63 -4.37 -13.19
C ALA A 158 -9.01 -3.79 -14.56
N THR A 159 -9.91 -2.80 -14.62
CA THR A 159 -10.28 -2.13 -15.85
C THR A 159 -9.14 -1.35 -16.48
N LEU A 160 -8.37 -0.60 -15.66
CA LEU A 160 -7.17 0.12 -16.13
C LEU A 160 -6.09 -0.81 -16.66
N TYR A 161 -5.87 -1.93 -15.97
CA TYR A 161 -4.93 -2.96 -16.41
C TYR A 161 -5.33 -3.56 -17.76
N ALA A 162 -6.60 -3.96 -17.90
CA ALA A 162 -7.14 -4.50 -19.14
C ALA A 162 -7.05 -3.51 -20.32
N GLN A 163 -7.37 -2.24 -20.09
CA GLN A 163 -7.26 -1.19 -21.10
C GLN A 163 -5.81 -0.99 -21.54
N THR A 164 -4.86 -0.96 -20.59
CA THR A 164 -3.44 -0.77 -20.89
C THR A 164 -2.87 -1.94 -21.70
N CYS A 165 -3.30 -3.17 -21.38
CA CYS A 165 -2.91 -4.36 -22.12
C CYS A 165 -3.47 -4.37 -23.56
N ARG A 166 -4.72 -3.92 -23.77
CA ARG A 166 -5.34 -3.82 -25.11
C ARG A 166 -4.63 -2.81 -25.99
N VAL A 167 -4.42 -1.59 -25.50
CA VAL A 167 -3.70 -0.54 -26.23
C VAL A 167 -2.32 -1.02 -26.68
N ARG A 168 -1.63 -1.78 -25.84
CA ARG A 168 -0.30 -2.32 -26.16
C ARG A 168 -0.36 -3.42 -27.19
N ALA A 169 -1.39 -4.27 -27.17
CA ALA A 169 -1.60 -5.32 -28.17
C ALA A 169 -1.88 -4.72 -29.56
N GLU A 170 -2.61 -3.60 -29.60
CA GLU A 170 -2.91 -2.88 -30.85
C GLU A 170 -1.69 -2.14 -31.41
N SER A 171 -0.84 -1.57 -30.58
CA SER A 171 0.39 -0.88 -31.00
C SER A 171 1.49 -1.81 -31.55
N HIS A 172 1.37 -3.13 -31.35
CA HIS A 172 2.30 -4.13 -31.83
C HIS A 172 1.76 -4.99 -32.98
N LYS A 173 0.61 -4.62 -33.56
CA LYS A 173 0.16 -5.21 -34.81
C LYS A 173 0.94 -4.56 -35.94
N PRO A 174 1.64 -5.35 -36.79
CA PRO A 174 2.38 -4.87 -37.95
C PRO A 174 1.46 -4.19 -38.96
#